data_cc02f4c7d183515b86cadca634f0d40f
#
_entry.id   cc02f4c7d183515b86cadca634f0d40f
#
_cell.length_a   1.000
_cell.length_b   1.000
_cell.length_c   1.000
_cell.angle_alpha   90.00
_cell.angle_beta   90.00
_cell.angle_gamma   90.00
#
_symmetry.space_group_name_H-M   'P 1'
#
loop_
_entity.id
_entity.type
_entity.pdbx_description
1 polymer ?
#
loop_
_entity_poly.entity_id
_entity_poly.type
_entity_poly.pdbx_seq_one_letter_code
_entity_poly.pdbx_strand_id
1 'polypeptide(L)'
;MNIILTTLNAKFIHTNLALRCLKAAAAPDYSPLIVEYTIKDPTFNIVADLYQKKPNVVGFSCYIWNIEETIKVIKMLKTVDPSITIILGGPEVSYDTNVWLRNVTEIDYIVVGEGEQTFKETLDFLSKKKELKEVPGLA
;
A
#
# COMPACT_ATOMS: atom_id res chain seq x y z
N MET A 1 2.30 3.04 -15.47
CA MET A 1 1.74 3.15 -14.11
C MET A 1 2.86 3.19 -13.10
N ASN A 2 2.90 4.25 -12.30
CA ASN A 2 3.91 4.39 -11.25
C ASN A 2 3.39 3.78 -9.96
N ILE A 3 4.08 2.76 -9.48
CA ILE A 3 3.67 2.00 -8.30
C ILE A 3 4.75 2.15 -7.22
N ILE A 4 4.34 2.51 -6.01
CA ILE A 4 5.22 2.58 -4.86
C ILE A 4 4.74 1.57 -3.83
N LEU A 5 5.67 0.76 -3.31
CA LEU A 5 5.45 -0.10 -2.16
C LEU A 5 6.20 0.50 -0.98
N THR A 6 5.52 0.71 0.12
CA THR A 6 6.11 1.38 1.27
C THR A 6 5.63 0.80 2.59
N THR A 7 6.39 1.08 3.62
CA THR A 7 6.02 0.80 5.01
C THR A 7 6.73 1.79 5.92
N LEU A 8 6.18 1.98 7.11
CA LEU A 8 6.80 2.76 8.16
C LEU A 8 7.43 1.78 9.16
N ASN A 9 8.74 1.66 9.12
CA ASN A 9 9.46 0.75 10.01
C ASN A 9 9.58 1.32 11.42
N ALA A 10 9.68 0.42 12.40
CA ALA A 10 9.90 0.82 13.80
C ALA A 10 11.28 1.43 14.00
N LYS A 11 12.26 0.94 13.23
CA LYS A 11 13.65 1.42 13.29
C LYS A 11 14.20 1.65 11.90
N PHE A 12 15.13 2.58 11.82
CA PHE A 12 15.74 3.03 10.58
C PHE A 12 16.41 1.91 9.77
N ILE A 13 17.01 0.95 10.43
CA ILE A 13 17.82 -0.10 9.78
C ILE A 13 17.02 -1.33 9.35
N HIS A 14 15.72 -1.37 9.58
CA HIS A 14 14.92 -2.52 9.20
C HIS A 14 14.58 -2.51 7.72
N THR A 15 14.71 -3.69 7.10
CA THR A 15 14.29 -3.93 5.72
C THR A 15 13.04 -4.80 5.72
N ASN A 16 12.01 -4.38 5.01
CA ASN A 16 10.77 -5.12 4.95
C ASN A 16 10.80 -6.17 3.84
N LEU A 17 10.89 -7.44 4.22
CA LEU A 17 10.96 -8.54 3.28
C LEU A 17 9.66 -8.68 2.47
N ALA A 18 8.51 -8.41 3.10
CA ALA A 18 7.22 -8.53 2.43
C ALA A 18 7.13 -7.62 1.19
N LEU A 19 7.64 -6.41 1.28
CA LEU A 19 7.64 -5.49 0.13
C LEU A 19 8.46 -6.04 -1.03
N ARG A 20 9.58 -6.69 -0.73
CA ARG A 20 10.45 -7.28 -1.76
C ARG A 20 9.80 -8.49 -2.41
N CYS A 21 9.06 -9.29 -1.65
CA CYS A 21 8.28 -10.40 -2.19
C CYS A 21 7.18 -9.90 -3.13
N LEU A 22 6.49 -8.84 -2.76
CA LEU A 22 5.46 -8.24 -3.60
C LEU A 22 6.05 -7.68 -4.91
N LYS A 23 7.19 -7.03 -4.82
CA LYS A 23 7.88 -6.52 -6.00
C LYS A 23 8.29 -7.65 -6.94
N ALA A 24 8.84 -8.71 -6.40
CA ALA A 24 9.24 -9.89 -7.19
C ALA A 24 8.04 -10.55 -7.86
N ALA A 25 6.92 -10.66 -7.14
CA ALA A 25 5.70 -11.26 -7.68
C ALA A 25 5.09 -10.42 -8.81
N ALA A 26 5.26 -9.11 -8.77
CA ALA A 26 4.74 -8.22 -9.81
C ALA A 26 5.59 -8.23 -11.09
N ALA A 27 6.86 -8.65 -11.01
CA ALA A 27 7.74 -8.71 -12.16
C ALA A 27 7.35 -9.87 -13.09
N PRO A 28 7.65 -9.79 -14.40
CA PRO A 28 8.24 -8.65 -15.09
C PRO A 28 7.25 -7.58 -15.52
N ASP A 29 5.95 -7.80 -15.36
CA ASP A 29 4.91 -6.92 -15.91
C ASP A 29 4.90 -5.53 -15.26
N TYR A 30 5.34 -5.45 -14.01
CA TYR A 30 5.35 -4.21 -13.23
C TYR A 30 6.68 -4.06 -12.50
N SER A 31 7.08 -2.83 -12.27
CA SER A 31 8.33 -2.50 -11.57
C SER A 31 8.06 -1.54 -10.40
N PRO A 32 7.43 -2.02 -9.30
CA PRO A 32 7.18 -1.16 -8.15
C PRO A 32 8.49 -0.63 -7.54
N LEU A 33 8.47 0.63 -7.15
CA LEU A 33 9.55 1.24 -6.40
C LEU A 33 9.30 0.98 -4.90
N ILE A 34 10.30 0.46 -4.21
CA ILE A 34 10.22 0.27 -2.76
C ILE A 34 10.84 1.49 -2.08
N VAL A 35 10.07 2.14 -1.21
CA VAL A 35 10.54 3.25 -0.40
C VAL A 35 10.13 2.98 1.05
N GLU A 36 11.07 2.99 1.97
CA GLU A 36 10.80 2.70 3.37
C GLU A 36 11.06 3.95 4.22
N TYR A 37 10.17 4.18 5.17
CA TYR A 37 10.25 5.27 6.14
C TYR A 37 10.29 4.68 7.54
N THR A 38 10.35 5.53 8.55
CA THR A 38 10.21 5.11 9.94
C THR A 38 8.99 5.78 10.56
N ILE A 39 8.47 5.20 11.64
CA ILE A 39 7.36 5.80 12.39
C ILE A 39 7.74 7.14 13.01
N LYS A 40 9.03 7.43 13.10
CA LYS A 40 9.55 8.71 13.63
C LYS A 40 9.63 9.81 12.59
N ASP A 41 9.54 9.46 11.30
CA ASP A 41 9.51 10.46 10.25
C ASP A 41 8.22 11.27 10.32
N PRO A 42 8.29 12.60 10.22
CA PRO A 42 7.07 13.41 10.24
C PRO A 42 6.15 13.06 9.08
N THR A 43 4.84 12.98 9.36
CA THR A 43 3.84 12.66 8.37
C THR A 43 3.96 13.53 7.12
N PHE A 44 4.13 14.83 7.30
CA PHE A 44 4.25 15.77 6.18
C PHE A 44 5.42 15.41 5.27
N ASN A 45 6.57 15.03 5.85
CA ASN A 45 7.75 14.69 5.07
C ASN A 45 7.55 13.42 4.25
N ILE A 46 6.88 12.42 4.82
CA ILE A 46 6.56 11.18 4.11
C ILE A 46 5.64 11.48 2.93
N VAL A 47 4.59 12.25 3.17
CA VAL A 47 3.62 12.60 2.13
C VAL A 47 4.28 13.41 1.01
N ALA A 48 5.11 14.38 1.37
CA ALA A 48 5.83 15.19 0.38
C ALA A 48 6.74 14.34 -0.50
N ASP A 49 7.47 13.40 0.11
CA ASP A 49 8.38 12.51 -0.61
C ASP A 49 7.61 11.59 -1.56
N LEU A 50 6.51 10.99 -1.09
CA LEU A 50 5.66 10.14 -1.92
C LEU A 50 5.04 10.93 -3.09
N TYR A 51 4.51 12.10 -2.79
CA TYR A 51 3.84 12.92 -3.80
C TYR A 51 4.81 13.35 -4.92
N GLN A 52 6.04 13.68 -4.57
CA GLN A 52 7.06 14.10 -5.54
C GLN A 52 7.41 12.98 -6.53
N LYS A 53 7.21 11.73 -6.15
CA LYS A 53 7.47 10.57 -7.00
C LYS A 53 6.33 10.30 -7.98
N LYS A 54 5.25 11.06 -7.90
CA LYS A 54 4.10 11.00 -8.79
C LYS A 54 3.51 9.60 -8.95
N PRO A 55 3.13 8.93 -7.84
CA PRO A 55 2.59 7.58 -7.91
C PRO A 55 1.18 7.57 -8.43
N ASN A 56 0.82 6.51 -9.16
CA ASN A 56 -0.56 6.18 -9.46
C ASN A 56 -1.15 5.28 -8.38
N VAL A 57 -0.32 4.41 -7.82
CA VAL A 57 -0.70 3.42 -6.81
C VAL A 57 0.35 3.43 -5.71
N VAL A 58 -0.09 3.47 -4.45
CA VAL A 58 0.79 3.31 -3.29
C VAL A 58 0.25 2.18 -2.44
N GLY A 59 1.07 1.15 -2.25
CA GLY A 59 0.78 0.02 -1.39
C GLY A 59 1.52 0.16 -0.06
N PHE A 60 0.79 0.03 1.04
CA PHE A 60 1.34 0.13 2.40
C PHE A 60 1.28 -1.21 3.11
N SER A 61 2.38 -1.62 3.70
CA SER A 61 2.42 -2.79 4.59
C SER A 61 2.16 -2.34 6.02
N CYS A 62 1.09 -2.86 6.62
CA CYS A 62 0.55 -2.38 7.90
C CYS A 62 0.75 -3.40 9.01
N TYR A 63 1.25 -2.91 10.13
CA TYR A 63 1.51 -3.69 11.34
C TYR A 63 0.97 -2.92 12.56
N ILE A 64 0.85 -3.61 13.68
CA ILE A 64 0.32 -3.00 14.89
C ILE A 64 1.13 -1.76 15.33
N TRP A 65 2.44 -1.76 15.08
CA TRP A 65 3.30 -0.64 15.50
C TRP A 65 3.26 0.56 14.56
N ASN A 66 2.72 0.41 13.34
CA ASN A 66 2.74 1.51 12.38
C ASN A 66 1.37 1.93 11.87
N ILE A 67 0.30 1.21 12.22
CA ILE A 67 -1.02 1.46 11.62
C ILE A 67 -1.52 2.89 11.85
N GLU A 68 -1.33 3.43 13.03
CA GLU A 68 -1.81 4.79 13.34
C GLU A 68 -1.11 5.83 12.47
N GLU A 69 0.22 5.76 12.38
CA GLU A 69 0.99 6.69 11.56
C GLU A 69 0.72 6.48 10.08
N THR A 70 0.54 5.24 9.64
CA THR A 70 0.19 4.91 8.26
C THR A 70 -1.14 5.56 7.87
N ILE A 71 -2.15 5.49 8.74
CA ILE A 71 -3.44 6.12 8.47
C ILE A 71 -3.31 7.64 8.32
N LYS A 72 -2.48 8.28 9.14
CA LYS A 72 -2.23 9.71 9.01
C LYS A 72 -1.63 10.06 7.64
N VAL A 73 -0.67 9.27 7.20
CA VAL A 73 -0.04 9.44 5.88
C VAL A 73 -1.08 9.28 4.77
N ILE A 74 -1.89 8.24 4.84
CA ILE A 74 -2.92 7.95 3.83
C ILE A 74 -3.91 9.09 3.71
N LYS A 75 -4.41 9.58 4.82
CA LYS A 75 -5.39 10.68 4.81
C LYS A 75 -4.81 11.95 4.20
N MET A 76 -3.60 12.30 4.58
CA MET A 76 -2.94 13.49 4.03
C MET A 76 -2.64 13.31 2.54
N LEU A 77 -2.14 12.15 2.14
CA LEU A 77 -1.80 11.87 0.75
C LEU A 77 -3.03 11.95 -0.17
N LYS A 78 -4.17 11.40 0.26
CA LYS A 78 -5.43 11.48 -0.50
C LYS A 78 -5.97 12.91 -0.56
N THR A 79 -5.72 13.71 0.47
CA THR A 79 -6.11 15.12 0.46
C THR A 79 -5.30 15.90 -0.58
N VAL A 80 -4.00 15.60 -0.68
CA VAL A 80 -3.11 16.26 -1.64
C VAL A 80 -3.41 15.82 -3.07
N ASP A 81 -3.66 14.52 -3.28
CA ASP A 81 -3.97 13.97 -4.59
C ASP A 81 -4.97 12.82 -4.49
N PRO A 82 -6.28 13.11 -4.65
CA PRO A 82 -7.32 12.09 -4.56
C PRO A 82 -7.26 11.01 -5.64
N SER A 83 -6.49 11.23 -6.71
CA SER A 83 -6.40 10.28 -7.81
C SER A 83 -5.49 9.09 -7.50
N ILE A 84 -4.67 9.18 -6.45
CA ILE A 84 -3.78 8.09 -6.04
C ILE A 84 -4.61 6.93 -5.49
N THR A 85 -4.38 5.72 -6.01
CA THR A 85 -5.01 4.51 -5.48
C THR A 85 -4.20 4.02 -4.28
N ILE A 86 -4.86 3.84 -3.15
CA ILE A 86 -4.25 3.39 -1.89
C ILE A 86 -4.62 1.93 -1.64
N ILE A 87 -3.61 1.09 -1.51
CA ILE A 87 -3.78 -0.34 -1.21
C ILE A 87 -3.07 -0.63 0.12
N LEU A 88 -3.77 -1.28 1.03
CA LEU A 88 -3.17 -1.74 2.29
C LEU A 88 -3.04 -3.26 2.29
N GLY A 89 -2.03 -3.74 2.99
CA GLY A 89 -1.82 -5.15 3.25
C GLY A 89 -1.12 -5.33 4.58
N GLY A 90 -0.90 -6.58 4.97
CA GLY A 90 -0.22 -6.90 6.21
C GLY A 90 -1.17 -7.39 7.29
N PRO A 91 -0.59 -7.90 8.42
CA PRO A 91 -1.40 -8.59 9.43
C PRO A 91 -2.43 -7.70 10.12
N GLU A 92 -2.16 -6.41 10.28
CA GLU A 92 -3.06 -5.51 11.02
C GLU A 92 -4.38 -5.27 10.30
N VAL A 93 -4.37 -5.30 8.97
CA VAL A 93 -5.56 -4.98 8.16
C VAL A 93 -6.19 -6.21 7.50
N SER A 94 -5.62 -7.40 7.70
CA SER A 94 -6.12 -8.62 7.09
C SER A 94 -7.39 -9.17 7.75
N TYR A 95 -7.76 -8.64 8.91
CA TYR A 95 -8.99 -8.98 9.62
C TYR A 95 -9.92 -7.77 9.62
N ASP A 96 -11.22 -8.03 9.64
CA ASP A 96 -12.25 -6.98 9.70
C ASP A 96 -12.08 -5.92 8.60
N THR A 97 -11.78 -6.39 7.38
CA THR A 97 -11.53 -5.50 6.24
C THR A 97 -12.67 -4.52 6.00
N ASN A 98 -13.91 -4.96 6.18
CA ASN A 98 -15.08 -4.09 6.03
C ASN A 98 -15.08 -2.93 7.02
N VAL A 99 -14.60 -3.17 8.24
CA VAL A 99 -14.51 -2.12 9.26
C VAL A 99 -13.44 -1.09 8.85
N TRP A 100 -12.27 -1.55 8.40
CA TRP A 100 -11.23 -0.65 7.93
C TRP A 100 -11.70 0.20 6.75
N LEU A 101 -12.30 -0.42 5.74
CA LEU A 101 -12.77 0.27 4.54
C LEU A 101 -13.87 1.29 4.86
N ARG A 102 -14.72 0.97 5.85
CA ARG A 102 -15.80 1.87 6.26
C ARG A 102 -15.29 3.06 7.07
N ASN A 103 -14.35 2.82 7.99
CA ASN A 103 -13.85 3.83 8.91
C ASN A 103 -12.77 4.73 8.30
N VAL A 104 -12.02 4.20 7.34
CA VAL A 104 -10.97 4.96 6.65
C VAL A 104 -11.29 4.95 5.16
N THR A 105 -12.08 5.92 4.74
CA THR A 105 -12.60 5.98 3.36
C THR A 105 -11.52 6.24 2.33
N GLU A 106 -10.35 6.69 2.76
CA GLU A 106 -9.19 6.92 1.89
C GLU A 106 -8.55 5.62 1.39
N ILE A 107 -8.86 4.49 2.02
CA ILE A 107 -8.37 3.18 1.57
C ILE A 107 -9.22 2.73 0.38
N ASP A 108 -8.56 2.41 -0.74
CA ASP A 108 -9.26 1.91 -1.92
C ASP A 108 -9.39 0.38 -1.90
N TYR A 109 -8.33 -0.33 -1.51
CA TYR A 109 -8.32 -1.79 -1.48
C TYR A 109 -7.48 -2.32 -0.32
N ILE A 110 -7.83 -3.52 0.16
CA ILE A 110 -7.04 -4.25 1.15
C ILE A 110 -6.72 -5.63 0.58
N VAL A 111 -5.43 -5.96 0.54
CA VAL A 111 -4.94 -7.28 0.14
C VAL A 111 -4.82 -8.14 1.39
N VAL A 112 -5.60 -9.22 1.44
CA VAL A 112 -5.71 -10.10 2.61
C VAL A 112 -4.72 -11.26 2.50
N GLY A 113 -4.05 -11.59 3.60
CA GLY A 113 -3.14 -12.72 3.67
C GLY A 113 -1.76 -12.41 3.12
N GLU A 114 -1.09 -13.41 2.54
CA GLU A 114 0.29 -13.27 2.04
C GLU A 114 0.43 -12.31 0.87
N GLY A 115 -0.53 -12.30 -0.02
CA GLY A 115 -0.74 -11.18 -0.91
C GLY A 115 0.07 -11.10 -2.20
N GLU A 116 1.11 -11.93 -2.43
CA GLU A 116 1.93 -11.79 -3.64
C GLU A 116 1.11 -11.92 -4.92
N GLN A 117 0.35 -13.01 -5.02
CA GLN A 117 -0.50 -13.25 -6.21
C GLN A 117 -1.64 -12.24 -6.27
N THR A 118 -2.27 -11.96 -5.13
CA THR A 118 -3.39 -11.01 -5.07
C THR A 118 -2.93 -9.62 -5.46
N PHE A 119 -1.75 -9.21 -5.02
CA PHE A 119 -1.21 -7.90 -5.37
C PHE A 119 -1.00 -7.77 -6.88
N LYS A 120 -0.38 -8.78 -7.51
CA LYS A 120 -0.18 -8.76 -8.96
C LYS A 120 -1.51 -8.70 -9.70
N GLU A 121 -2.49 -9.49 -9.27
CA GLU A 121 -3.82 -9.49 -9.89
C GLU A 121 -4.55 -8.16 -9.67
N THR A 122 -4.32 -7.50 -8.52
CA THR A 122 -4.86 -6.18 -8.27
C THR A 122 -4.27 -5.16 -9.26
N LEU A 123 -2.98 -5.22 -9.51
CA LEU A 123 -2.35 -4.37 -10.52
C LEU A 123 -2.93 -4.65 -11.91
N ASP A 124 -3.19 -5.91 -12.24
CA ASP A 124 -3.83 -6.28 -13.50
C ASP A 124 -5.23 -5.69 -13.60
N PHE A 125 -6.00 -5.74 -12.51
CA PHE A 125 -7.32 -5.11 -12.46
C PHE A 125 -7.22 -3.59 -12.66
N LEU A 126 -6.31 -2.93 -11.97
CA LEU A 126 -6.13 -1.49 -12.08
C LEU A 126 -5.64 -1.08 -13.47
N SER A 127 -4.93 -1.97 -14.16
CA SER A 127 -4.51 -1.78 -15.55
C SER A 127 -5.58 -2.22 -16.56
N LYS A 128 -6.77 -2.60 -16.07
CA LYS A 128 -7.91 -3.07 -16.88
C LYS A 128 -7.65 -4.38 -17.62
N LYS A 129 -6.73 -5.21 -17.12
CA LYS A 129 -6.45 -6.54 -17.65
C LYS A 129 -7.34 -7.62 -17.04
N LYS A 130 -7.95 -7.33 -15.88
CA LYS A 130 -8.82 -8.25 -15.13
C LYS A 130 -10.01 -7.51 -14.54
N GLU A 131 -11.08 -8.24 -14.27
CA GLU A 131 -12.21 -7.70 -13.51
C GLU A 131 -12.00 -7.94 -12.01
N LEU A 132 -12.56 -7.07 -11.18
CA LEU A 132 -12.40 -7.13 -9.71
C LEU A 132 -12.79 -8.49 -9.13
N LYS A 133 -13.89 -9.07 -9.62
CA LYS A 133 -14.38 -10.37 -9.15
C LYS A 133 -13.40 -11.52 -9.41
N GLU A 134 -12.41 -11.30 -10.27
CA GLU A 134 -11.41 -12.30 -10.62
C GLU A 134 -10.18 -12.28 -9.70
N VAL A 135 -10.18 -11.40 -8.68
CA VAL A 135 -9.03 -11.23 -7.78
C VAL A 135 -9.39 -11.75 -6.41
N PRO A 136 -9.06 -13.01 -6.08
CA PRO A 136 -9.31 -13.54 -4.73
C PRO A 136 -8.39 -12.86 -3.70
N GLY A 137 -8.88 -12.71 -2.48
CA GLY A 137 -8.11 -12.10 -1.39
C GLY A 137 -8.11 -10.58 -1.38
N LEU A 138 -8.85 -9.94 -2.29
CA LEU A 138 -8.95 -8.48 -2.36
C LEU A 138 -10.24 -8.02 -1.69
N ALA A 139 -10.11 -7.04 -0.84
CA ALA A 139 -11.26 -6.39 -0.21
C ALA A 139 -11.39 -4.94 -0.66
#